data_73fb555daeb553bf0595fc54e3b04d4a
#
_entry.id   73fb555daeb553bf0595fc54e3b04d4a
#
_cell.length_a   1.000
_cell.length_b   1.000
_cell.length_c   1.000
_cell.angle_alpha   90.00
_cell.angle_beta   90.00
_cell.angle_gamma   90.00
#
_symmetry.space_group_name_H-M   'P 1'
#
loop_
_entity.id
_entity.type
_entity.pdbx_description
1 polymer ?
#
loop_
_entity_poly.entity_id
_entity_poly.type
_entity_poly.pdbx_seq_one_letter_code
_entity_poly.pdbx_strand_id
1 'polypeptide(L)'
;MAKKREAKNRQRPLRCLDLFCGAGGLSCGLHEAGLETVLGIDFDAAAIRTFNANHIGKGIVADIETCSSEDIGLLCGGFVDLVVGGPPCQGFSLSGHRAEDDKRNRLYKSFVRIVHDLKPEGFVLENVPGLVSLFGGRARERIVREFSELGYHVQYQILRASDYGVPQHRRRVVFVGFRHRHFAFPSPTHLENPETGQMKMVSCAEALDDLPRLSDPAHLGEAVQLYAKAASNDYQRLMREHSTNVLNHVAARHSDFVRKMIALVPPGKNYKSLPDGIRAEKNFHVAWTRFPKDAPSPTIDTGHRHHFHYRECRVPTVRECARLQSFPDDFTFFGNKTQQFRQVGNAVPPLMAKAIGLALRKAFENV
;
A
#
# COMPACT_ATOMS: atom_id res chain seq x y z
N MET A 1 -15.13 -37.05 25.18
CA MET A 1 -15.29 -35.68 25.71
C MET A 1 -14.20 -34.70 25.29
N ALA A 2 -13.02 -35.12 24.80
CA ALA A 2 -11.95 -34.23 24.32
C ALA A 2 -12.27 -33.49 23.01
N LYS A 3 -12.95 -34.11 22.04
CA LYS A 3 -13.29 -33.49 20.73
C LYS A 3 -14.32 -32.33 20.82
N LYS A 4 -15.06 -32.16 21.93
CA LYS A 4 -15.99 -31.03 22.13
C LYS A 4 -15.31 -29.79 22.75
N ARG A 5 -14.07 -29.88 23.24
CA ARG A 5 -13.32 -28.75 23.79
C ARG A 5 -12.52 -27.97 22.74
N GLU A 6 -12.13 -28.59 21.63
CA GLU A 6 -11.37 -27.94 20.55
C GLU A 6 -12.21 -27.00 19.68
N ALA A 7 -13.54 -27.14 19.67
CA ALA A 7 -14.44 -26.30 18.88
C ALA A 7 -14.82 -24.96 19.54
N LYS A 8 -14.43 -24.71 20.81
CA LYS A 8 -14.84 -23.53 21.58
C LYS A 8 -13.83 -22.36 21.60
N ASN A 9 -12.66 -22.49 20.95
CA ASN A 9 -11.62 -21.44 20.98
C ASN A 9 -11.29 -20.87 19.60
N ARG A 10 -12.25 -20.78 18.68
CA ARG A 10 -12.15 -19.88 17.54
C ARG A 10 -12.45 -18.48 18.06
N GLN A 11 -11.43 -17.76 18.46
CA GLN A 11 -11.53 -16.32 18.71
C GLN A 11 -12.17 -15.69 17.46
N ARG A 12 -13.18 -14.82 17.65
CA ARG A 12 -13.75 -14.06 16.54
C ARG A 12 -12.64 -13.29 15.81
N PRO A 13 -12.77 -13.03 14.51
CA PRO A 13 -11.81 -12.18 13.83
C PRO A 13 -11.76 -10.78 14.47
N LEU A 14 -10.55 -10.20 14.52
CA LEU A 14 -10.35 -8.82 14.98
C LEU A 14 -10.98 -7.87 13.97
N ARG A 15 -11.80 -6.96 14.45
CA ARG A 15 -12.59 -6.03 13.64
C ARG A 15 -11.83 -4.72 13.46
N CYS A 16 -11.62 -4.32 12.21
CA CYS A 16 -10.87 -3.13 11.84
C CYS A 16 -11.78 -2.10 11.15
N LEU A 17 -11.61 -0.83 11.49
CA LEU A 17 -12.08 0.32 10.72
C LEU A 17 -10.89 0.90 9.94
N ASP A 18 -10.98 0.95 8.59
CA ASP A 18 -9.93 1.49 7.73
C ASP A 18 -10.30 2.90 7.26
N LEU A 19 -9.64 3.90 7.84
CA LEU A 19 -9.82 5.31 7.50
C LEU A 19 -8.81 5.72 6.41
N PHE A 20 -9.28 6.46 5.40
CA PHE A 20 -8.49 6.75 4.20
C PHE A 20 -8.10 5.47 3.45
N CYS A 21 -9.02 4.52 3.36
CA CYS A 21 -8.75 3.17 2.92
C CYS A 21 -8.30 3.07 1.44
N GLY A 22 -8.55 4.09 0.62
CA GLY A 22 -8.26 4.05 -0.80
C GLY A 22 -8.89 2.83 -1.47
N ALA A 23 -8.10 2.10 -2.24
CA ALA A 23 -8.52 0.83 -2.85
C ALA A 23 -8.51 -0.36 -1.87
N GLY A 24 -8.01 -0.19 -0.65
CA GLY A 24 -7.98 -1.25 0.36
C GLY A 24 -6.70 -2.10 0.38
N GLY A 25 -5.54 -1.55 0.01
CA GLY A 25 -4.29 -2.32 0.08
C GLY A 25 -3.91 -2.73 1.50
N LEU A 26 -4.14 -1.85 2.50
CA LEU A 26 -3.97 -2.19 3.91
C LEU A 26 -4.99 -3.26 4.33
N SER A 27 -6.26 -3.06 4.05
CA SER A 27 -7.34 -4.00 4.34
C SER A 27 -7.14 -5.38 3.70
N CYS A 28 -6.60 -5.45 2.46
CA CYS A 28 -6.26 -6.70 1.79
C CYS A 28 -5.24 -7.51 2.59
N GLY A 29 -4.14 -6.90 3.02
CA GLY A 29 -3.13 -7.61 3.81
C GLY A 29 -3.60 -7.95 5.23
N LEU A 30 -4.41 -7.09 5.86
CA LEU A 30 -5.02 -7.39 7.16
C LEU A 30 -5.96 -8.59 7.07
N HIS A 31 -6.76 -8.69 5.99
CA HIS A 31 -7.63 -9.85 5.74
C HIS A 31 -6.82 -11.15 5.61
N GLU A 32 -5.73 -11.15 4.85
CA GLU A 32 -4.83 -12.31 4.75
C GLU A 32 -4.13 -12.68 6.07
N ALA A 33 -4.04 -11.74 7.02
CA ALA A 33 -3.57 -12.01 8.37
C ALA A 33 -4.68 -12.51 9.32
N GLY A 34 -5.93 -12.63 8.84
CA GLY A 34 -7.09 -13.09 9.62
C GLY A 34 -7.78 -12.00 10.44
N LEU A 35 -7.60 -10.73 10.06
CA LEU A 35 -8.37 -9.60 10.58
C LEU A 35 -9.51 -9.26 9.61
N GLU A 36 -10.59 -8.68 10.10
CA GLU A 36 -11.75 -8.29 9.30
C GLU A 36 -11.88 -6.77 9.24
N THR A 37 -11.70 -6.17 8.07
CA THR A 37 -12.09 -4.77 7.86
C THR A 37 -13.59 -4.70 7.69
N VAL A 38 -14.30 -4.20 8.69
CA VAL A 38 -15.77 -4.11 8.70
C VAL A 38 -16.28 -2.89 7.95
N LEU A 39 -15.50 -1.80 7.95
CA LEU A 39 -15.81 -0.56 7.26
C LEU A 39 -14.53 0.10 6.73
N GLY A 40 -14.54 0.49 5.46
CA GLY A 40 -13.55 1.37 4.85
C GLY A 40 -14.16 2.73 4.52
N ILE A 41 -13.47 3.83 4.78
CA ILE A 41 -13.92 5.19 4.48
C ILE A 41 -12.88 5.90 3.63
N ASP A 42 -13.29 6.45 2.49
CA ASP A 42 -12.46 7.31 1.65
C ASP A 42 -13.36 8.33 0.91
N PHE A 43 -12.80 9.46 0.51
CA PHE A 43 -13.53 10.46 -0.29
C PHE A 43 -13.51 10.15 -1.79
N ASP A 44 -12.60 9.30 -2.28
CA ASP A 44 -12.47 8.95 -3.70
C ASP A 44 -13.45 7.82 -4.08
N ALA A 45 -14.52 8.19 -4.78
CA ALA A 45 -15.54 7.23 -5.21
C ALA A 45 -15.01 6.11 -6.11
N ALA A 46 -13.95 6.36 -6.93
CA ALA A 46 -13.35 5.30 -7.75
C ALA A 46 -12.55 4.30 -6.89
N ALA A 47 -11.89 4.80 -5.85
CA ALA A 47 -11.18 3.95 -4.88
C ALA A 47 -12.18 3.10 -4.07
N ILE A 48 -13.28 3.69 -3.58
CA ILE A 48 -14.33 2.94 -2.87
C ILE A 48 -15.02 1.92 -3.77
N ARG A 49 -15.25 2.23 -5.06
CA ARG A 49 -15.73 1.21 -6.00
C ARG A 49 -14.76 0.03 -6.10
N THR A 50 -13.45 0.29 -6.14
CA THR A 50 -12.42 -0.75 -6.11
C THR A 50 -12.44 -1.51 -4.78
N PHE A 51 -12.51 -0.81 -3.65
CA PHE A 51 -12.63 -1.43 -2.33
C PHE A 51 -13.80 -2.40 -2.27
N ASN A 52 -15.01 -1.94 -2.61
CA ASN A 52 -16.24 -2.75 -2.54
C ASN A 52 -16.25 -3.96 -3.48
N ALA A 53 -15.47 -3.94 -4.55
CA ALA A 53 -15.37 -5.07 -5.47
C ALA A 53 -14.40 -6.17 -4.99
N ASN A 54 -13.49 -5.85 -4.06
CA ASN A 54 -12.41 -6.75 -3.65
C ASN A 54 -12.46 -7.14 -2.15
N HIS A 55 -13.28 -6.48 -1.34
CA HIS A 55 -13.35 -6.71 0.11
C HIS A 55 -14.74 -7.14 0.54
N ILE A 56 -14.81 -7.97 1.59
CA ILE A 56 -16.07 -8.40 2.21
C ILE A 56 -16.69 -7.24 3.00
N GLY A 57 -15.85 -6.40 3.64
CA GLY A 57 -16.30 -5.23 4.40
C GLY A 57 -16.84 -4.12 3.49
N LYS A 58 -17.68 -3.27 4.05
CA LYS A 58 -18.32 -2.18 3.32
C LYS A 58 -17.41 -0.97 3.19
N GLY A 59 -17.18 -0.49 1.97
CA GLY A 59 -16.57 0.81 1.69
C GLY A 59 -17.63 1.89 1.48
N ILE A 60 -17.45 3.06 2.07
CA ILE A 60 -18.32 4.23 1.88
C ILE A 60 -17.53 5.44 1.39
N VAL A 61 -18.15 6.20 0.47
CA VAL A 61 -17.62 7.49 0.02
C VAL A 61 -18.07 8.53 1.02
N ALA A 62 -17.13 9.08 1.79
CA ALA A 62 -17.43 10.11 2.76
C ALA A 62 -16.23 11.00 3.05
N ASP A 63 -16.49 12.26 3.40
CA ASP A 63 -15.49 13.16 3.97
C ASP A 63 -15.39 12.91 5.49
N ILE A 64 -14.27 12.41 5.92
CA ILE A 64 -14.04 12.03 7.31
C ILE A 64 -14.05 13.23 8.26
N GLU A 65 -13.85 14.46 7.75
CA GLU A 65 -13.94 15.67 8.56
C GLU A 65 -15.38 15.92 9.04
N THR A 66 -16.36 15.56 8.22
CA THR A 66 -17.78 15.79 8.47
C THR A 66 -18.53 14.60 9.06
N CYS A 67 -17.94 13.39 9.00
CA CYS A 67 -18.54 12.20 9.59
C CYS A 67 -18.56 12.27 11.12
N SER A 68 -19.70 11.99 11.75
CA SER A 68 -19.75 11.80 13.20
C SER A 68 -19.11 10.46 13.59
N SER A 69 -18.43 10.44 14.72
CA SER A 69 -17.86 9.18 15.26
C SER A 69 -18.96 8.19 15.66
N GLU A 70 -20.11 8.67 16.08
CA GLU A 70 -21.29 7.86 16.43
C GLU A 70 -21.82 7.10 15.21
N ASP A 71 -22.04 7.81 14.08
CA ASP A 71 -22.50 7.18 12.84
C ASP A 71 -21.49 6.15 12.33
N ILE A 72 -20.19 6.46 12.40
CA ILE A 72 -19.13 5.51 12.07
C ILE A 72 -19.20 4.27 12.96
N GLY A 73 -19.37 4.46 14.27
CA GLY A 73 -19.53 3.35 15.22
C GLY A 73 -20.74 2.48 14.92
N LEU A 74 -21.88 3.09 14.58
CA LEU A 74 -23.08 2.36 14.16
C LEU A 74 -22.86 1.57 12.87
N LEU A 75 -22.23 2.18 11.87
CA LEU A 75 -21.87 1.51 10.60
C LEU A 75 -20.91 0.35 10.79
N CYS A 76 -20.02 0.43 11.80
CA CYS A 76 -19.17 -0.68 12.21
C CYS A 76 -19.89 -1.77 12.99
N GLY A 77 -21.18 -1.62 13.33
CA GLY A 77 -21.92 -2.57 14.15
C GLY A 77 -21.58 -2.48 15.64
N GLY A 78 -21.25 -1.30 16.13
CA GLY A 78 -21.12 -0.92 17.54
C GLY A 78 -19.70 -0.88 18.10
N PHE A 79 -18.77 -1.72 17.64
CA PHE A 79 -17.40 -1.68 18.13
C PHE A 79 -16.38 -2.15 17.09
N VAL A 80 -15.14 -1.69 17.24
CA VAL A 80 -13.97 -2.15 16.49
C VAL A 80 -12.81 -2.41 17.44
N ASP A 81 -12.00 -3.41 17.14
CA ASP A 81 -10.78 -3.71 17.91
C ASP A 81 -9.65 -2.76 17.52
N LEU A 82 -9.59 -2.40 16.25
CA LEU A 82 -8.53 -1.58 15.68
C LEU A 82 -9.10 -0.47 14.77
N VAL A 83 -8.53 0.73 14.85
CA VAL A 83 -8.67 1.77 13.84
C VAL A 83 -7.36 1.86 13.07
N VAL A 84 -7.41 1.67 11.76
CA VAL A 84 -6.23 1.71 10.90
C VAL A 84 -6.39 2.78 9.83
N GLY A 85 -5.29 3.27 9.25
CA GLY A 85 -5.36 4.18 8.12
C GLY A 85 -4.11 5.00 7.85
N GLY A 86 -4.12 5.71 6.71
CA GLY A 86 -3.02 6.56 6.25
C GLY A 86 -3.48 7.98 5.97
N PRO A 87 -3.71 8.84 6.99
CA PRO A 87 -4.11 10.22 6.77
C PRO A 87 -3.05 10.98 5.95
N PRO A 88 -3.42 11.83 4.97
CA PRO A 88 -2.47 12.60 4.18
C PRO A 88 -1.56 13.48 5.06
N CYS A 89 -0.22 13.41 4.83
CA CYS A 89 0.76 14.13 5.64
C CYS A 89 0.96 15.60 5.26
N GLN A 90 0.31 16.09 4.19
CA GLN A 90 0.50 17.46 3.67
C GLN A 90 0.09 18.57 4.66
N GLY A 91 -0.42 18.20 5.82
CA GLY A 91 -0.97 19.07 6.84
C GLY A 91 -0.12 19.30 8.09
N PHE A 92 1.01 18.63 8.25
CA PHE A 92 1.87 18.89 9.40
C PHE A 92 2.63 20.21 9.24
N SER A 93 1.94 21.34 9.47
CA SER A 93 2.55 22.67 9.61
C SER A 93 2.70 22.97 11.11
N LEU A 94 3.89 23.43 11.51
CA LEU A 94 4.20 23.80 12.90
C LEU A 94 4.37 25.31 13.10
N SER A 95 3.97 26.14 12.14
CA SER A 95 4.18 27.58 12.18
C SER A 95 3.03 28.32 12.90
N GLY A 96 3.19 28.56 14.24
CA GLY A 96 2.42 29.51 15.02
C GLY A 96 0.91 29.20 15.19
N HIS A 97 0.15 30.13 15.79
CA HIS A 97 -1.32 30.04 15.96
C HIS A 97 -2.12 29.84 14.65
N ARG A 98 -1.50 30.10 13.49
CA ARG A 98 -2.09 29.78 12.17
C ARG A 98 -1.99 28.29 11.80
N ALA A 99 -1.19 27.48 12.49
CA ALA A 99 -1.02 26.05 12.22
C ALA A 99 -2.18 25.18 12.72
N GLU A 100 -2.96 25.63 13.69
CA GLU A 100 -4.14 24.91 14.18
C GLU A 100 -5.29 24.94 13.16
N ASP A 101 -5.41 26.00 12.36
CA ASP A 101 -6.43 26.17 11.32
C ASP A 101 -6.00 25.73 9.92
N ASP A 102 -4.80 25.18 9.75
CA ASP A 102 -4.40 24.67 8.44
C ASP A 102 -5.30 23.48 8.04
N LYS A 103 -6.11 23.69 6.98
CA LYS A 103 -7.03 22.69 6.43
C LYS A 103 -6.36 21.33 6.24
N ARG A 104 -5.04 21.32 5.98
CA ARG A 104 -4.24 20.10 5.76
C ARG A 104 -4.03 19.27 7.02
N ASN A 105 -4.15 19.85 8.26
CA ASN A 105 -4.09 19.12 9.52
C ASN A 105 -5.42 18.47 9.93
N ARG A 106 -6.51 18.84 9.29
CA ARG A 106 -7.87 18.40 9.72
C ARG A 106 -8.04 16.89 9.57
N LEU A 107 -7.51 16.31 8.49
CA LEU A 107 -7.63 14.87 8.24
C LEU A 107 -6.90 14.03 9.31
N TYR A 108 -5.70 14.45 9.71
CA TYR A 108 -5.01 13.83 10.85
C TYR A 108 -5.79 13.99 12.16
N LYS A 109 -6.30 15.20 12.44
CA LYS A 109 -7.14 15.47 13.63
C LYS A 109 -8.43 14.64 13.60
N SER A 110 -9.02 14.39 12.44
CA SER A 110 -10.18 13.50 12.30
C SER A 110 -9.85 12.06 12.65
N PHE A 111 -8.65 11.56 12.26
CA PHE A 111 -8.18 10.25 12.70
C PHE A 111 -8.05 10.19 14.22
N VAL A 112 -7.41 11.19 14.85
CA VAL A 112 -7.27 11.27 16.32
C VAL A 112 -8.64 11.32 17.01
N ARG A 113 -9.57 12.14 16.52
CA ARG A 113 -10.94 12.26 17.03
C ARG A 113 -11.66 10.91 17.01
N ILE A 114 -11.62 10.20 15.89
CA ILE A 114 -12.31 8.91 15.76
C ILE A 114 -11.70 7.86 16.70
N VAL A 115 -10.36 7.82 16.84
CA VAL A 115 -9.70 6.94 17.83
C VAL A 115 -10.09 7.31 19.26
N HIS A 116 -10.17 8.62 19.58
CA HIS A 116 -10.62 9.09 20.89
C HIS A 116 -12.06 8.64 21.21
N ASP A 117 -12.97 8.80 20.24
CA ASP A 117 -14.40 8.60 20.45
C ASP A 117 -14.76 7.10 20.45
N LEU A 118 -14.21 6.30 19.53
CA LEU A 118 -14.47 4.86 19.43
C LEU A 118 -13.69 4.03 20.44
N LYS A 119 -12.60 4.55 20.98
CA LYS A 119 -11.75 3.90 22.00
C LYS A 119 -11.37 2.46 21.64
N PRO A 120 -10.85 2.19 20.41
CA PRO A 120 -10.41 0.85 20.06
C PRO A 120 -9.29 0.36 21.01
N GLU A 121 -9.06 -0.95 21.06
CA GLU A 121 -7.92 -1.51 21.82
C GLU A 121 -6.58 -1.04 21.25
N GLY A 122 -6.51 -0.83 19.92
CA GLY A 122 -5.32 -0.29 19.28
C GLY A 122 -5.60 0.48 18.00
N PHE A 123 -4.57 1.14 17.50
CA PHE A 123 -4.61 1.81 16.20
C PHE A 123 -3.33 1.57 15.40
N VAL A 124 -3.44 1.72 14.08
CA VAL A 124 -2.30 1.73 13.14
C VAL A 124 -2.41 2.97 12.26
N LEU A 125 -1.39 3.84 12.32
CA LEU A 125 -1.29 5.01 11.46
C LEU A 125 -0.07 4.88 10.55
N GLU A 126 -0.32 4.79 9.23
CA GLU A 126 0.73 4.70 8.22
C GLU A 126 0.99 6.06 7.58
N ASN A 127 2.26 6.32 7.23
CA ASN A 127 2.61 7.52 6.49
C ASN A 127 3.96 7.41 5.76
N VAL A 128 4.34 8.47 5.03
CA VAL A 128 5.65 8.55 4.37
C VAL A 128 6.78 8.73 5.41
N PRO A 129 8.00 8.18 5.17
CA PRO A 129 9.10 8.24 6.14
C PRO A 129 9.52 9.67 6.52
N GLY A 130 9.36 10.64 5.61
CA GLY A 130 9.67 12.04 5.85
C GLY A 130 8.93 12.65 7.05
N LEU A 131 7.78 12.09 7.44
CA LEU A 131 7.02 12.52 8.61
C LEU A 131 7.85 12.46 9.90
N VAL A 132 8.72 11.45 10.04
CA VAL A 132 9.53 11.26 11.26
C VAL A 132 10.53 12.39 11.47
N SER A 133 11.13 12.91 10.39
CA SER A 133 12.11 14.00 10.43
C SER A 133 11.50 15.39 10.20
N LEU A 134 10.21 15.45 9.89
CA LEU A 134 9.53 16.70 9.57
C LEU A 134 9.60 17.67 10.75
N PHE A 135 10.04 18.90 10.47
CA PHE A 135 10.27 19.95 11.46
C PHE A 135 11.22 19.55 12.61
N GLY A 136 12.30 18.83 12.28
CA GLY A 136 13.27 18.37 13.28
C GLY A 136 12.70 17.29 14.21
N GLY A 137 11.70 16.53 13.77
CA GLY A 137 11.07 15.44 14.54
C GLY A 137 9.81 15.85 15.32
N ARG A 138 9.46 17.14 15.39
CA ARG A 138 8.31 17.62 16.15
C ARG A 138 6.97 17.02 15.69
N ALA A 139 6.81 16.70 14.39
CA ALA A 139 5.61 16.03 13.89
C ALA A 139 5.43 14.64 14.52
N ARG A 140 6.50 13.85 14.57
CA ARG A 140 6.54 12.53 15.23
C ARG A 140 6.22 12.65 16.72
N GLU A 141 6.88 13.58 17.43
CA GLU A 141 6.70 13.81 18.87
C GLU A 141 5.25 14.21 19.19
N ARG A 142 4.64 15.03 18.33
CA ARG A 142 3.25 15.41 18.46
C ARG A 142 2.33 14.19 18.33
N ILE A 143 2.52 13.33 17.35
CA ILE A 143 1.72 12.10 17.16
C ILE A 143 1.83 11.23 18.41
N VAL A 144 3.06 10.95 18.86
CA VAL A 144 3.28 10.12 20.06
C VAL A 144 2.58 10.73 21.28
N ARG A 145 2.75 12.03 21.53
CA ARG A 145 2.14 12.72 22.66
C ARG A 145 0.60 12.69 22.61
N GLU A 146 -0.01 13.10 21.49
CA GLU A 146 -1.47 13.17 21.38
C GLU A 146 -2.14 11.81 21.62
N PHE A 147 -1.59 10.72 21.10
CA PHE A 147 -2.14 9.38 21.38
C PHE A 147 -1.78 8.86 22.77
N SER A 148 -0.64 9.26 23.35
CA SER A 148 -0.31 8.91 24.75
C SER A 148 -1.25 9.58 25.74
N GLU A 149 -1.66 10.82 25.48
CA GLU A 149 -2.68 11.54 26.26
C GLU A 149 -4.06 10.86 26.20
N LEU A 150 -4.34 10.09 25.11
CA LEU A 150 -5.54 9.25 24.98
C LEU A 150 -5.39 7.86 25.65
N GLY A 151 -4.26 7.59 26.31
CA GLY A 151 -3.99 6.34 27.02
C GLY A 151 -3.40 5.22 26.18
N TYR A 152 -2.80 5.52 25.01
CA TYR A 152 -2.14 4.53 24.16
C TYR A 152 -0.63 4.52 24.38
N HIS A 153 -0.04 3.32 24.49
CA HIS A 153 1.40 3.12 24.40
C HIS A 153 1.79 3.08 22.93
N VAL A 154 2.42 4.16 22.45
CA VAL A 154 2.71 4.37 21.01
C VAL A 154 4.15 3.97 20.70
N GLN A 155 4.30 3.15 19.69
CA GLN A 155 5.58 2.80 19.05
C GLN A 155 5.52 3.17 17.56
N TYR A 156 6.67 3.41 16.97
CA TYR A 156 6.75 3.61 15.51
C TYR A 156 8.03 3.00 14.94
N GLN A 157 7.95 2.58 13.67
CA GLN A 157 9.09 2.06 12.93
C GLN A 157 8.95 2.41 11.45
N ILE A 158 10.09 2.65 10.78
CA ILE A 158 10.13 2.76 9.31
C ILE A 158 10.31 1.34 8.77
N LEU A 159 9.28 0.82 8.10
CA LEU A 159 9.30 -0.48 7.45
C LEU A 159 9.64 -0.30 5.96
N ARG A 160 10.40 -1.24 5.41
CA ARG A 160 10.70 -1.33 3.98
C ARG A 160 9.93 -2.52 3.39
N ALA A 161 9.06 -2.26 2.42
CA ALA A 161 8.16 -3.27 1.86
C ALA A 161 8.91 -4.49 1.27
N SER A 162 10.09 -4.28 0.67
CA SER A 162 10.91 -5.38 0.15
C SER A 162 11.37 -6.37 1.21
N ASP A 163 11.39 -5.98 2.49
CA ASP A 163 11.75 -6.86 3.60
C ASP A 163 10.64 -7.87 3.93
N TYR A 164 9.47 -7.71 3.32
CA TYR A 164 8.28 -8.56 3.49
C TYR A 164 7.81 -9.21 2.18
N GLY A 165 8.71 -9.36 1.20
CA GLY A 165 8.42 -10.03 -0.06
C GLY A 165 7.74 -9.16 -1.13
N VAL A 166 7.61 -7.86 -0.90
CA VAL A 166 7.11 -6.93 -1.92
C VAL A 166 8.24 -6.60 -2.90
N PRO A 167 8.07 -6.75 -4.23
CA PRO A 167 9.12 -6.44 -5.21
C PRO A 167 9.33 -4.93 -5.43
N GLN A 168 9.40 -4.18 -4.31
CA GLN A 168 9.54 -2.72 -4.30
C GLN A 168 10.24 -2.21 -3.04
N HIS A 169 11.22 -1.32 -3.22
CA HIS A 169 11.88 -0.59 -2.13
C HIS A 169 11.03 0.57 -1.61
N ARG A 170 9.79 0.29 -1.22
CA ARG A 170 8.88 1.27 -0.65
C ARG A 170 9.07 1.36 0.86
N ARG A 171 9.35 2.53 1.37
CA ARG A 171 9.49 2.79 2.81
C ARG A 171 8.28 3.53 3.35
N ARG A 172 7.79 3.11 4.51
CA ARG A 172 6.69 3.76 5.23
C ARG A 172 6.97 3.80 6.72
N VAL A 173 6.62 4.89 7.37
CA VAL A 173 6.56 4.91 8.82
C VAL A 173 5.20 4.37 9.26
N VAL A 174 5.22 3.49 10.22
CA VAL A 174 4.02 2.91 10.83
C VAL A 174 4.07 3.21 12.32
N PHE A 175 3.05 3.91 12.82
CA PHE A 175 2.80 4.10 14.24
C PHE A 175 1.76 3.09 14.67
N VAL A 176 2.01 2.41 15.78
CA VAL A 176 1.08 1.47 16.41
C VAL A 176 0.90 1.86 17.85
N GLY A 177 -0.32 2.02 18.30
CA GLY A 177 -0.65 2.28 19.70
C GLY A 177 -1.62 1.24 20.23
N PHE A 178 -1.36 0.76 21.44
CA PHE A 178 -2.25 -0.11 22.21
C PHE A 178 -2.52 0.44 23.59
N ARG A 179 -3.71 0.21 24.13
CA ARG A 179 -4.09 0.63 25.48
C ARG A 179 -3.54 -0.30 26.55
N HIS A 180 -3.68 -1.61 26.32
CA HIS A 180 -3.39 -2.62 27.36
C HIS A 180 -2.52 -3.77 26.86
N ARG A 181 -1.96 -3.69 25.64
CA ARG A 181 -1.22 -4.79 25.01
C ARG A 181 0.19 -4.40 24.64
N HIS A 182 1.07 -5.39 24.64
CA HIS A 182 2.42 -5.23 24.13
C HIS A 182 2.45 -5.55 22.62
N PHE A 183 3.04 -4.67 21.82
CA PHE A 183 3.23 -4.85 20.40
C PHE A 183 4.71 -4.94 20.05
N ALA A 184 5.05 -5.80 19.10
CA ALA A 184 6.37 -5.86 18.49
C ALA A 184 6.23 -5.82 16.96
N PHE A 185 7.01 -4.96 16.31
CA PHE A 185 7.02 -4.89 14.85
C PHE A 185 7.47 -6.21 14.22
N PRO A 186 6.95 -6.57 13.02
CA PRO A 186 7.35 -7.81 12.35
C PRO A 186 8.82 -7.76 11.95
N SER A 187 9.52 -8.87 12.15
CA SER A 187 10.88 -9.05 11.65
C SER A 187 10.91 -9.21 10.12
N PRO A 188 11.96 -8.73 9.44
CA PRO A 188 12.15 -8.96 8.01
C PRO A 188 12.18 -10.45 7.67
N THR A 189 11.45 -10.84 6.61
CA THR A 189 11.42 -12.20 6.06
C THR A 189 12.24 -12.33 4.77
N HIS A 190 12.53 -11.21 4.11
CA HIS A 190 13.29 -11.13 2.87
C HIS A 190 14.43 -10.14 2.99
N LEU A 191 15.63 -10.54 2.56
CA LEU A 191 16.80 -9.66 2.56
C LEU A 191 17.53 -9.72 1.21
N GLU A 192 18.33 -8.72 0.92
CA GLU A 192 19.21 -8.69 -0.26
C GLU A 192 20.24 -9.84 -0.19
N ASN A 193 20.84 -10.04 0.98
CA ASN A 193 21.72 -11.13 1.32
C ASN A 193 21.07 -11.94 2.46
N PRO A 194 20.24 -12.95 2.15
CA PRO A 194 19.50 -13.69 3.17
C PRO A 194 20.40 -14.59 4.00
N GLU A 195 20.12 -14.62 5.30
CA GLU A 195 20.66 -15.61 6.24
C GLU A 195 19.75 -16.84 6.30
N THR A 196 20.16 -17.86 7.07
CA THR A 196 19.36 -19.08 7.26
C THR A 196 17.96 -18.75 7.78
N GLY A 197 16.95 -19.23 7.08
CA GLY A 197 15.53 -18.99 7.41
C GLY A 197 14.93 -17.71 6.80
N GLN A 198 15.71 -16.94 6.04
CA GLN A 198 15.23 -15.77 5.31
C GLN A 198 15.22 -16.04 3.80
N MET A 199 14.37 -15.32 3.08
CA MET A 199 14.27 -15.40 1.61
C MET A 199 14.99 -14.22 0.95
N LYS A 200 15.39 -14.41 -0.31
CA LYS A 200 15.90 -13.31 -1.13
C LYS A 200 14.77 -12.37 -1.51
N MET A 201 15.06 -11.07 -1.58
CA MET A 201 14.11 -10.07 -2.08
C MET A 201 13.62 -10.42 -3.48
N VAL A 202 12.33 -10.24 -3.72
CA VAL A 202 11.69 -10.51 -5.01
C VAL A 202 12.04 -9.39 -6.01
N SER A 203 12.55 -9.76 -7.16
CA SER A 203 12.94 -8.84 -8.24
C SER A 203 11.75 -8.46 -9.14
N CYS A 204 11.92 -7.41 -9.97
CA CYS A 204 10.92 -7.04 -10.96
C CYS A 204 10.66 -8.16 -11.99
N ALA A 205 11.71 -8.89 -12.40
CA ALA A 205 11.55 -10.00 -13.35
C ALA A 205 10.75 -11.15 -12.73
N GLU A 206 11.06 -11.54 -11.48
CA GLU A 206 10.29 -12.56 -10.77
C GLU A 206 8.83 -12.19 -10.60
N ALA A 207 8.54 -10.90 -10.42
CA ALA A 207 7.17 -10.43 -10.26
C ALA A 207 6.36 -10.36 -11.58
N LEU A 208 7.02 -10.15 -12.73
CA LEU A 208 6.33 -9.73 -13.96
C LEU A 208 6.48 -10.67 -15.16
N ASP A 209 7.41 -11.65 -15.15
CA ASP A 209 7.78 -12.40 -16.35
C ASP A 209 6.74 -13.40 -16.83
N ASP A 210 5.72 -13.72 -16.05
CA ASP A 210 4.60 -14.58 -16.44
C ASP A 210 3.42 -13.80 -17.04
N LEU A 211 3.41 -12.47 -16.94
CA LEU A 211 2.38 -11.63 -17.55
C LEU A 211 2.53 -11.56 -19.08
N PRO A 212 1.43 -11.37 -19.83
CA PRO A 212 1.47 -11.18 -21.29
C PRO A 212 2.40 -10.03 -21.69
N ARG A 213 3.15 -10.24 -22.76
CA ARG A 213 4.00 -9.19 -23.34
C ARG A 213 3.18 -8.20 -24.16
N LEU A 214 3.46 -6.91 -23.97
CA LEU A 214 2.82 -5.80 -24.69
C LEU A 214 3.87 -4.94 -25.41
N SER A 215 4.82 -5.61 -26.06
CA SER A 215 5.93 -4.96 -26.78
C SER A 215 5.52 -4.43 -28.15
N ASP A 216 4.45 -4.97 -28.76
CA ASP A 216 3.91 -4.48 -30.03
C ASP A 216 3.07 -3.22 -29.79
N PRO A 217 3.44 -2.06 -30.39
CA PRO A 217 2.68 -0.82 -30.26
C PRO A 217 1.29 -0.87 -30.91
N ALA A 218 1.04 -1.81 -31.81
CA ALA A 218 -0.27 -2.03 -32.41
C ALA A 218 -1.20 -2.84 -31.49
N HIS A 219 -0.63 -3.67 -30.58
CA HIS A 219 -1.37 -4.49 -29.64
C HIS A 219 -1.11 -4.06 -28.19
N LEU A 220 -2.01 -3.24 -27.64
CA LEU A 220 -1.87 -2.67 -26.31
C LEU A 220 -2.38 -3.57 -25.16
N GLY A 221 -2.85 -4.77 -25.50
CA GLY A 221 -3.53 -5.69 -24.57
C GLY A 221 -5.05 -5.48 -24.55
N GLU A 222 -5.73 -6.42 -23.92
CA GLU A 222 -7.18 -6.46 -23.79
C GLU A 222 -7.59 -6.25 -22.33
N ALA A 223 -8.88 -5.99 -22.10
CA ALA A 223 -9.42 -5.81 -20.74
C ALA A 223 -9.24 -7.07 -19.87
N VAL A 224 -9.36 -8.25 -20.50
CA VAL A 224 -9.16 -9.57 -19.89
C VAL A 224 -8.18 -10.34 -20.79
N GLN A 225 -7.11 -10.85 -20.21
CA GLN A 225 -6.10 -11.63 -20.93
C GLN A 225 -5.80 -12.93 -20.20
N LEU A 226 -5.34 -13.94 -20.92
CA LEU A 226 -4.78 -15.16 -20.31
C LEU A 226 -3.31 -14.93 -19.93
N TYR A 227 -2.81 -15.67 -18.97
CA TYR A 227 -1.38 -15.67 -18.66
C TYR A 227 -0.57 -16.22 -19.84
N ALA A 228 0.56 -15.56 -20.13
CA ALA A 228 1.44 -15.98 -21.21
C ALA A 228 2.22 -17.27 -20.88
N LYS A 229 2.41 -17.57 -19.59
CA LYS A 229 3.22 -18.68 -19.09
C LYS A 229 2.65 -19.23 -17.79
N ALA A 230 3.07 -20.45 -17.44
CA ALA A 230 2.92 -20.98 -16.08
C ALA A 230 3.71 -20.13 -15.08
N ALA A 231 3.28 -20.09 -13.83
CA ALA A 231 4.02 -19.45 -12.75
C ALA A 231 5.35 -20.20 -12.54
N SER A 232 6.48 -19.50 -12.54
CA SER A 232 7.82 -20.05 -12.46
C SER A 232 8.45 -19.93 -11.06
N ASN A 233 7.87 -19.14 -10.18
CA ASN A 233 8.37 -18.91 -8.82
C ASN A 233 7.21 -18.75 -7.82
N ASP A 234 7.54 -18.72 -6.53
CA ASP A 234 6.53 -18.66 -5.45
C ASP A 234 5.76 -17.35 -5.45
N TYR A 235 6.40 -16.23 -5.79
CA TYR A 235 5.72 -14.95 -5.88
C TYR A 235 4.63 -14.95 -6.95
N GLN A 236 4.91 -15.46 -8.14
CA GLN A 236 3.91 -15.57 -9.21
C GLN A 236 2.79 -16.54 -8.82
N ARG A 237 3.11 -17.66 -8.17
CA ARG A 237 2.09 -18.60 -7.63
C ARG A 237 1.17 -17.91 -6.65
N LEU A 238 1.73 -17.18 -5.69
CA LEU A 238 0.98 -16.42 -4.69
C LEU A 238 0.06 -15.37 -5.35
N MET A 239 0.58 -14.57 -6.29
CA MET A 239 -0.22 -13.53 -6.95
C MET A 239 -1.38 -14.09 -7.76
N ARG A 240 -1.24 -15.32 -8.29
CA ARG A 240 -2.23 -15.98 -9.16
C ARG A 240 -3.16 -16.94 -8.44
N GLU A 241 -3.01 -17.12 -7.13
CA GLU A 241 -3.68 -18.19 -6.36
C GLU A 241 -5.20 -18.27 -6.65
N HIS A 242 -5.86 -17.11 -6.78
CA HIS A 242 -7.29 -17.01 -7.02
C HIS A 242 -7.64 -16.43 -8.41
N SER A 243 -6.69 -16.41 -9.36
CA SER A 243 -6.93 -15.82 -10.68
C SER A 243 -6.50 -16.73 -11.82
N THR A 244 -7.38 -16.88 -12.81
CA THR A 244 -7.09 -17.54 -14.08
C THR A 244 -6.79 -16.55 -15.21
N ASN A 245 -7.10 -15.27 -14.99
CA ASN A 245 -7.02 -14.19 -15.98
C ASN A 245 -6.18 -13.03 -15.46
N VAL A 246 -5.68 -12.22 -16.40
CA VAL A 246 -4.96 -10.98 -16.12
C VAL A 246 -5.89 -9.81 -16.44
N LEU A 247 -6.24 -9.03 -15.42
CA LEU A 247 -7.06 -7.81 -15.51
C LEU A 247 -6.20 -6.56 -15.32
N ASN A 248 -6.67 -5.39 -15.78
CA ASN A 248 -5.95 -4.11 -15.69
C ASN A 248 -4.58 -4.10 -16.40
N HIS A 249 -4.35 -4.97 -17.39
CA HIS A 249 -3.09 -5.14 -18.08
C HIS A 249 -3.15 -4.58 -19.51
N VAL A 250 -3.44 -3.28 -19.63
CA VAL A 250 -3.52 -2.57 -20.91
C VAL A 250 -2.46 -1.48 -20.96
N ALA A 251 -1.56 -1.55 -21.94
CA ALA A 251 -0.47 -0.59 -22.14
C ALA A 251 -0.97 0.81 -22.52
N ALA A 252 -0.15 1.80 -22.26
CA ALA A 252 -0.33 3.14 -22.81
C ALA A 252 0.29 3.20 -24.23
N ARG A 253 -0.33 3.94 -25.13
CA ARG A 253 0.25 4.25 -26.44
C ARG A 253 1.36 5.30 -26.29
N HIS A 254 2.51 5.04 -26.88
CA HIS A 254 3.64 5.95 -26.91
C HIS A 254 4.02 6.29 -28.35
N SER A 255 4.48 7.53 -28.57
CA SER A 255 5.10 7.89 -29.87
C SER A 255 6.44 7.16 -30.02
N ASP A 256 6.87 6.98 -31.28
CA ASP A 256 8.18 6.36 -31.58
C ASP A 256 9.34 7.11 -30.93
N PHE A 257 9.24 8.44 -30.82
CA PHE A 257 10.22 9.23 -30.11
C PHE A 257 10.33 8.82 -28.63
N VAL A 258 9.20 8.72 -27.91
CA VAL A 258 9.19 8.31 -26.48
C VAL A 258 9.75 6.89 -26.32
N ARG A 259 9.37 5.97 -27.21
CA ARG A 259 9.88 4.59 -27.18
C ARG A 259 11.41 4.53 -27.38
N LYS A 260 11.94 5.32 -28.34
CA LYS A 260 13.39 5.45 -28.56
C LYS A 260 14.09 6.01 -27.33
N MET A 261 13.52 7.03 -26.66
CA MET A 261 14.10 7.60 -25.43
C MET A 261 14.11 6.60 -24.28
N ILE A 262 13.04 5.82 -24.11
CA ILE A 262 13.01 4.74 -23.09
C ILE A 262 14.07 3.68 -23.39
N ALA A 263 14.28 3.32 -24.66
CA ALA A 263 15.27 2.33 -25.07
C ALA A 263 16.70 2.73 -24.68
N LEU A 264 17.00 4.03 -24.69
CA LEU A 264 18.33 4.57 -24.31
C LEU A 264 18.58 4.57 -22.79
N VAL A 265 17.54 4.39 -21.95
CA VAL A 265 17.71 4.29 -20.50
C VAL A 265 17.91 2.81 -20.13
N PRO A 266 19.10 2.39 -19.64
CA PRO A 266 19.34 1.01 -19.24
C PRO A 266 18.44 0.59 -18.05
N PRO A 267 18.10 -0.68 -17.90
CA PRO A 267 17.41 -1.18 -16.69
C PRO A 267 18.14 -0.79 -15.40
N GLY A 268 17.38 -0.33 -14.40
CA GLY A 268 17.92 0.15 -13.12
C GLY A 268 18.52 1.57 -13.16
N LYS A 269 18.47 2.24 -14.31
CA LYS A 269 18.98 3.61 -14.46
C LYS A 269 17.83 4.61 -14.66
N ASN A 270 18.17 5.89 -14.58
CA ASN A 270 17.24 7.01 -14.80
C ASN A 270 17.67 7.89 -15.98
N TYR A 271 16.95 9.00 -16.23
CA TYR A 271 17.22 9.93 -17.32
C TYR A 271 18.66 10.48 -17.36
N LYS A 272 19.40 10.47 -16.24
CA LYS A 272 20.79 10.92 -16.18
C LYS A 272 21.75 10.04 -16.99
N SER A 273 21.32 8.82 -17.35
CA SER A 273 22.08 7.92 -18.24
C SER A 273 21.89 8.23 -19.73
N LEU A 274 21.00 9.15 -20.09
CA LEU A 274 20.86 9.62 -21.47
C LEU A 274 22.10 10.42 -21.90
N PRO A 275 22.49 10.38 -23.20
CA PRO A 275 23.56 11.20 -23.73
C PRO A 275 23.35 12.70 -23.48
N ASP A 276 24.44 13.43 -23.26
CA ASP A 276 24.40 14.86 -22.87
C ASP A 276 23.65 15.76 -23.86
N GLY A 277 23.81 15.55 -25.17
CA GLY A 277 23.07 16.27 -26.21
C GLY A 277 21.54 16.11 -26.07
N ILE A 278 21.08 14.91 -25.78
CA ILE A 278 19.64 14.64 -25.58
C ILE A 278 19.13 15.27 -24.30
N ARG A 279 19.91 15.24 -23.22
CA ARG A 279 19.55 15.86 -21.93
C ARG A 279 19.44 17.38 -22.02
N ALA A 280 20.30 18.02 -22.79
CA ALA A 280 20.32 19.47 -22.96
C ALA A 280 19.12 20.00 -23.77
N GLU A 281 18.58 19.18 -24.69
CA GLU A 281 17.46 19.58 -25.54
C GLU A 281 16.09 19.53 -24.88
N LYS A 282 15.94 18.79 -23.76
CA LYS A 282 14.63 18.55 -23.11
C LYS A 282 14.73 18.47 -21.59
N ASN A 283 13.75 19.07 -20.93
CA ASN A 283 13.53 18.90 -19.49
C ASN A 283 12.87 17.55 -19.22
N PHE A 284 13.67 16.52 -18.89
CA PHE A 284 13.16 15.24 -18.43
C PHE A 284 12.73 15.31 -16.97
N HIS A 285 11.59 14.67 -16.64
CA HIS A 285 11.17 14.58 -15.26
C HIS A 285 12.19 13.78 -14.44
N VAL A 286 12.53 14.26 -13.24
CA VAL A 286 13.54 13.63 -12.36
C VAL A 286 13.23 12.18 -11.98
N ALA A 287 11.96 11.80 -12.04
CA ALA A 287 11.49 10.43 -11.76
C ALA A 287 11.59 9.48 -12.96
N TRP A 288 12.03 9.93 -14.15
CA TRP A 288 12.21 9.05 -15.32
C TRP A 288 13.22 7.94 -15.00
N THR A 289 12.70 6.76 -14.63
CA THR A 289 13.50 5.62 -14.16
C THR A 289 13.02 4.35 -14.82
N ARG A 290 13.93 3.57 -15.37
CA ARG A 290 13.64 2.22 -15.86
C ARG A 290 13.81 1.23 -14.73
N PHE A 291 12.82 0.38 -14.48
CA PHE A 291 12.90 -0.63 -13.42
C PHE A 291 14.14 -1.53 -13.58
N PRO A 292 14.80 -1.94 -12.50
CA PRO A 292 15.82 -2.97 -12.57
C PRO A 292 15.19 -4.31 -12.93
N LYS A 293 15.96 -5.21 -13.55
CA LYS A 293 15.49 -6.57 -13.85
C LYS A 293 15.58 -7.46 -12.61
N ASP A 294 16.76 -7.50 -12.01
CA ASP A 294 17.16 -8.51 -11.01
C ASP A 294 17.14 -7.98 -9.56
N ALA A 295 16.41 -6.90 -9.34
CA ALA A 295 16.21 -6.28 -8.01
C ALA A 295 14.76 -5.76 -7.86
N PRO A 296 14.31 -5.43 -6.64
CA PRO A 296 13.03 -4.75 -6.41
C PRO A 296 12.98 -3.39 -7.12
N SER A 297 11.78 -2.95 -7.51
CA SER A 297 11.57 -1.64 -8.12
C SER A 297 11.82 -0.50 -7.10
N PRO A 298 12.13 0.72 -7.55
CA PRO A 298 11.96 1.91 -6.73
C PRO A 298 10.50 2.09 -6.34
N THR A 299 10.22 3.02 -5.41
CA THR A 299 8.85 3.33 -4.99
C THR A 299 8.00 3.75 -6.20
N ILE A 300 6.89 3.04 -6.42
CA ILE A 300 5.86 3.40 -7.39
C ILE A 300 5.08 4.58 -6.82
N ASP A 301 5.03 5.67 -7.58
CA ASP A 301 4.27 6.86 -7.26
C ASP A 301 2.83 6.81 -7.84
N THR A 302 2.07 7.87 -7.66
CA THR A 302 0.71 8.01 -8.19
C THR A 302 0.67 8.41 -9.66
N GLY A 303 1.84 8.72 -10.24
CA GLY A 303 2.01 9.07 -11.65
C GLY A 303 2.16 7.83 -12.53
N HIS A 304 1.71 7.93 -13.78
CA HIS A 304 1.77 6.81 -14.73
C HIS A 304 2.73 7.08 -15.89
N ARG A 305 3.67 8.03 -15.75
CA ARG A 305 4.58 8.45 -16.83
C ARG A 305 6.05 8.51 -16.43
N HIS A 306 6.37 8.15 -15.18
CA HIS A 306 7.70 8.36 -14.64
C HIS A 306 8.56 7.09 -14.61
N HIS A 307 7.91 5.92 -14.61
CA HIS A 307 8.60 4.64 -14.55
C HIS A 307 8.47 3.89 -15.87
N PHE A 308 9.49 3.14 -16.23
CA PHE A 308 9.51 2.32 -17.45
C PHE A 308 9.70 0.86 -17.09
N HIS A 309 9.03 0.00 -17.86
CA HIS A 309 9.17 -1.43 -17.74
C HIS A 309 10.62 -1.87 -18.00
N TYR A 310 11.16 -2.78 -17.16
CA TYR A 310 12.58 -3.16 -17.23
C TYR A 310 12.99 -3.75 -18.59
N ARG A 311 12.09 -4.40 -19.33
CA ARG A 311 12.34 -5.06 -20.61
C ARG A 311 11.75 -4.32 -21.80
N GLU A 312 10.53 -3.83 -21.69
CA GLU A 312 9.77 -3.22 -22.80
C GLU A 312 9.90 -1.70 -22.79
N CYS A 313 9.91 -1.09 -23.99
CA CYS A 313 10.08 0.37 -24.14
C CYS A 313 8.75 1.12 -23.96
N ARG A 314 8.14 0.98 -22.80
CA ARG A 314 6.87 1.60 -22.42
C ARG A 314 6.78 1.83 -20.91
N VAL A 315 5.78 2.60 -20.50
CA VAL A 315 5.41 2.66 -19.08
C VAL A 315 4.75 1.34 -18.65
N PRO A 316 4.85 0.95 -17.38
CA PRO A 316 4.15 -0.21 -16.85
C PRO A 316 2.64 -0.07 -16.97
N THR A 317 1.94 -1.19 -17.03
CA THR A 317 0.48 -1.23 -16.89
C THR A 317 0.06 -1.11 -15.43
N VAL A 318 -1.24 -0.91 -15.18
CA VAL A 318 -1.78 -0.91 -13.82
C VAL A 318 -1.52 -2.26 -13.13
N ARG A 319 -1.72 -3.39 -13.85
CA ARG A 319 -1.45 -4.74 -13.29
C ARG A 319 0.02 -4.94 -12.94
N GLU A 320 0.94 -4.50 -13.78
CA GLU A 320 2.37 -4.58 -13.48
C GLU A 320 2.73 -3.76 -12.23
N CYS A 321 2.21 -2.53 -12.10
CA CYS A 321 2.37 -1.74 -10.88
C CYS A 321 1.73 -2.40 -9.67
N ALA A 322 0.54 -2.99 -9.81
CA ALA A 322 -0.16 -3.72 -8.77
C ALA A 322 0.64 -4.94 -8.29
N ARG A 323 1.21 -5.72 -9.24
CA ARG A 323 2.13 -6.82 -8.91
C ARG A 323 3.36 -6.35 -8.15
N LEU A 324 3.97 -5.23 -8.55
CA LEU A 324 5.11 -4.64 -7.83
C LEU A 324 4.71 -4.06 -6.46
N GLN A 325 3.44 -3.82 -6.22
CA GLN A 325 2.86 -3.46 -4.92
C GLN A 325 2.32 -4.67 -4.15
N SER A 326 2.48 -5.88 -4.68
CA SER A 326 1.97 -7.15 -4.12
C SER A 326 0.44 -7.26 -4.01
N PHE A 327 -0.32 -6.61 -4.87
CA PHE A 327 -1.73 -6.92 -5.01
C PHE A 327 -1.91 -8.25 -5.76
N PRO A 328 -2.74 -9.17 -5.28
CA PRO A 328 -3.06 -10.40 -5.99
C PRO A 328 -3.78 -10.10 -7.32
N ASP A 329 -3.77 -11.05 -8.27
CA ASP A 329 -4.24 -10.78 -9.63
C ASP A 329 -5.76 -10.75 -9.78
N ASP A 330 -6.48 -11.37 -8.86
CA ASP A 330 -7.94 -11.26 -8.74
C ASP A 330 -8.38 -9.89 -8.23
N PHE A 331 -7.49 -9.13 -7.59
CA PHE A 331 -7.77 -7.76 -7.15
C PHE A 331 -7.94 -6.82 -8.36
N THR A 332 -9.16 -6.34 -8.59
CA THR A 332 -9.54 -5.56 -9.77
C THR A 332 -9.66 -4.07 -9.44
N PHE A 333 -8.98 -3.21 -10.22
CA PHE A 333 -9.03 -1.76 -10.06
C PHE A 333 -10.06 -1.13 -10.98
N PHE A 334 -10.90 -0.23 -10.45
CA PHE A 334 -11.94 0.49 -11.15
C PHE A 334 -11.62 1.97 -11.31
N GLY A 335 -12.32 2.62 -12.26
CA GLY A 335 -12.09 4.01 -12.63
C GLY A 335 -11.27 4.15 -13.92
N ASN A 336 -10.95 5.39 -14.31
CA ASN A 336 -10.07 5.64 -15.44
C ASN A 336 -8.61 5.29 -15.11
N LYS A 337 -7.75 5.21 -16.12
CA LYS A 337 -6.35 4.79 -15.96
C LYS A 337 -5.60 5.62 -14.92
N THR A 338 -5.77 6.93 -14.88
CA THR A 338 -5.14 7.81 -13.87
C THR A 338 -5.60 7.50 -12.46
N GLN A 339 -6.91 7.23 -12.27
CA GLN A 339 -7.45 6.83 -10.97
C GLN A 339 -6.91 5.48 -10.52
N GLN A 340 -6.81 4.50 -11.43
CA GLN A 340 -6.23 3.19 -11.13
C GLN A 340 -4.75 3.29 -10.70
N PHE A 341 -3.92 4.05 -11.40
CA PHE A 341 -2.53 4.29 -11.00
C PHE A 341 -2.42 5.00 -9.65
N ARG A 342 -3.30 5.98 -9.38
CA ARG A 342 -3.35 6.66 -8.09
C ARG A 342 -3.69 5.68 -6.96
N GLN A 343 -4.65 4.81 -7.15
CA GLN A 343 -5.02 3.78 -6.18
C GLN A 343 -3.83 2.86 -5.86
N VAL A 344 -3.14 2.35 -6.89
CA VAL A 344 -1.95 1.51 -6.71
C VAL A 344 -0.82 2.27 -6.01
N GLY A 345 -0.50 3.50 -6.47
CA GLY A 345 0.61 4.28 -5.95
C GLY A 345 0.43 4.74 -4.49
N ASN A 346 -0.81 5.04 -4.07
CA ASN A 346 -1.11 5.43 -2.69
C ASN A 346 -1.14 4.25 -1.72
N ALA A 347 -1.40 3.05 -2.20
CA ALA A 347 -1.66 1.90 -1.34
C ALA A 347 -0.49 1.52 -0.41
N VAL A 348 -0.84 1.00 0.77
CA VAL A 348 0.05 0.16 1.56
C VAL A 348 0.13 -1.20 0.86
N PRO A 349 1.34 -1.73 0.57
CA PRO A 349 1.46 -3.03 -0.09
C PRO A 349 0.83 -4.17 0.73
N PRO A 350 -0.04 -5.00 0.14
CA PRO A 350 -0.72 -6.09 0.85
C PRO A 350 0.19 -7.03 1.64
N LEU A 351 1.35 -7.46 1.12
CA LEU A 351 2.27 -8.32 1.86
C LEU A 351 2.91 -7.63 3.07
N MET A 352 3.22 -6.33 2.98
CA MET A 352 3.69 -5.55 4.14
C MET A 352 2.55 -5.39 5.16
N ALA A 353 1.34 -5.11 4.72
CA ALA A 353 0.15 -5.03 5.56
C ALA A 353 -0.16 -6.38 6.24
N LYS A 354 0.01 -7.51 5.55
CA LYS A 354 -0.10 -8.85 6.10
C LYS A 354 0.90 -9.09 7.24
N ALA A 355 2.16 -8.69 7.05
CA ALA A 355 3.18 -8.81 8.10
C ALA A 355 2.81 -7.99 9.35
N ILE A 356 2.32 -6.76 9.16
CA ILE A 356 1.80 -5.91 10.25
C ILE A 356 0.60 -6.59 10.90
N GLY A 357 -0.36 -7.09 10.13
CA GLY A 357 -1.57 -7.77 10.62
C GLY A 357 -1.27 -9.01 11.47
N LEU A 358 -0.31 -9.83 11.05
CA LEU A 358 0.15 -10.98 11.85
C LEU A 358 0.76 -10.54 13.18
N ALA A 359 1.55 -9.47 13.20
CA ALA A 359 2.10 -8.91 14.43
C ALA A 359 1.01 -8.33 15.35
N LEU A 360 0.00 -7.66 14.79
CA LEU A 360 -1.18 -7.17 15.53
C LEU A 360 -1.93 -8.35 16.15
N ARG A 361 -2.23 -9.40 15.39
CA ARG A 361 -2.92 -10.59 15.90
C ARG A 361 -2.17 -11.24 17.04
N LYS A 362 -0.84 -11.37 16.93
CA LYS A 362 0.01 -11.89 17.99
C LYS A 362 -0.08 -11.04 19.28
N ALA A 363 -0.21 -9.70 19.15
CA ALA A 363 -0.40 -8.83 20.31
C ALA A 363 -1.74 -9.07 21.01
N PHE A 364 -2.78 -9.54 20.31
CA PHE A 364 -4.06 -9.94 20.91
C PHE A 364 -4.07 -11.35 21.49
N GLU A 365 -3.17 -12.22 21.06
CA GLU A 365 -3.02 -13.60 21.57
C GLU A 365 -2.19 -13.64 22.87
N ASN A 366 -1.25 -12.72 23.02
CA ASN A 366 -0.39 -12.58 24.23
C ASN A 366 -1.11 -11.75 25.29
N VAL A 367 -1.92 -12.41 26.14
CA VAL A 367 -2.56 -11.83 27.34
C VAL A 367 -1.87 -12.33 28.59
#